data_5e4af8d3c589956418b016692816a391
#
_entry.id   5e4af8d3c589956418b016692816a391
#
_cell.length_a   1.000
_cell.length_b   1.000
_cell.length_c   1.000
_cell.angle_alpha   90.00
_cell.angle_beta   90.00
_cell.angle_gamma   90.00
#
_symmetry.space_group_name_H-M   'P 1'
#
loop_
_entity.id
_entity.type
_entity.pdbx_description
1 polymer ?
#
loop_
_entity_poly.entity_id
_entity_poly.type
_entity_poly.pdbx_seq_one_letter_code
_entity_poly.pdbx_strand_id
1 'polypeptide(L)'
;EGSSIETIESAVIGTTGETRVVYRKADAETWASTAWVAVDPERDFTGQFTLTGLSSGTDYVLRVEGRAAGSTAASSTIEGRFGTAPAPDQPARVVFGSVTGTDYEDQDAPDGGFQIHHAMMDMGVDFFVHTGDIIYYDAYAKNIDLARWGWARMFGLASNIDFHRTVPTYFMKDDHDVWQNDTWPSQVSEYMGEFTFQQGIEVFTEQVPMK
;
A
#
# COMPACT_ATOMS: atom_id res chain seq x y z
N GLU A 1 -21.41 -0.34 -16.91
CA GLU A 1 -20.95 -0.54 -18.30
C GLU A 1 -20.05 0.64 -18.70
N GLY A 2 -18.77 0.39 -19.02
CA GLY A 2 -17.93 1.30 -19.79
C GLY A 2 -17.29 2.50 -19.07
N SER A 3 -17.16 2.51 -17.75
CA SER A 3 -16.35 3.54 -17.10
C SER A 3 -14.86 3.26 -17.39
N SER A 4 -14.21 4.14 -18.14
CA SER A 4 -12.77 4.16 -18.29
C SER A 4 -12.14 4.75 -17.03
N ILE A 5 -10.97 4.26 -16.63
CA ILE A 5 -10.20 4.84 -15.52
C ILE A 5 -9.94 6.34 -15.70
N GLU A 6 -9.87 6.81 -16.94
CA GLU A 6 -9.69 8.22 -17.29
C GLU A 6 -10.88 9.12 -16.94
N THR A 7 -12.07 8.53 -16.75
CA THR A 7 -13.34 9.25 -16.52
C THR A 7 -13.95 8.97 -15.15
N ILE A 8 -13.36 8.08 -14.36
CA ILE A 8 -13.84 7.76 -13.01
C ILE A 8 -13.45 8.88 -12.05
N GLU A 9 -14.41 9.28 -11.21
CA GLU A 9 -14.17 10.23 -10.14
C GLU A 9 -13.04 9.74 -9.22
N SER A 10 -12.16 10.67 -8.82
CA SER A 10 -11.01 10.40 -7.96
C SER A 10 -9.94 9.47 -8.56
N ALA A 11 -9.94 9.23 -9.87
CA ALA A 11 -8.86 8.50 -10.51
C ALA A 11 -7.55 9.30 -10.45
N VAL A 12 -6.50 8.69 -9.91
CA VAL A 12 -5.13 9.24 -9.95
C VAL A 12 -4.39 8.50 -11.06
N ILE A 13 -4.21 9.17 -12.19
CA ILE A 13 -3.49 8.60 -13.33
C ILE A 13 -1.99 8.69 -13.05
N GLY A 14 -1.31 7.53 -13.03
CA GLY A 14 0.14 7.46 -12.93
C GLY A 14 0.84 8.07 -14.14
N THR A 15 2.07 8.49 -13.96
CA THR A 15 2.91 9.02 -15.03
C THR A 15 4.30 8.39 -15.00
N THR A 16 4.93 8.31 -16.17
CA THR A 16 6.29 7.80 -16.28
C THR A 16 7.28 8.67 -15.51
N GLY A 17 8.20 8.02 -14.82
CA GLY A 17 9.21 8.67 -14.00
C GLY A 17 10.10 7.67 -13.31
N GLU A 18 10.78 8.14 -12.28
CA GLU A 18 11.65 7.31 -11.45
C GLU A 18 11.32 7.57 -9.98
N THR A 19 11.46 6.55 -9.15
CA THR A 19 11.29 6.63 -7.70
C THR A 19 12.48 6.04 -6.96
N ARG A 20 12.71 6.49 -5.72
CA ARG A 20 13.69 5.91 -4.80
C ARG A 20 13.25 6.08 -3.36
N VAL A 21 13.89 5.34 -2.47
CA VAL A 21 13.78 5.52 -1.02
C VAL A 21 15.07 6.12 -0.48
N VAL A 22 14.94 7.17 0.34
CA VAL A 22 16.04 7.77 1.10
C VAL A 22 15.70 7.56 2.57
N TYR A 23 16.64 7.07 3.38
CA TYR A 23 16.37 6.70 4.77
C TYR A 23 17.56 6.92 5.69
N ARG A 24 17.30 7.07 6.98
CA ARG A 24 18.30 7.15 8.03
C ARG A 24 17.76 6.67 9.37
N LYS A 25 18.62 6.36 10.32
CA LYS A 25 18.18 6.24 11.72
C LYS A 25 17.61 7.57 12.20
N ALA A 26 16.60 7.53 13.05
CA ALA A 26 15.91 8.73 13.52
C ALA A 26 16.86 9.72 14.23
N ASP A 27 17.85 9.19 14.93
CA ASP A 27 18.87 9.94 15.69
C ASP A 27 20.16 10.27 14.91
N ALA A 28 20.27 9.87 13.62
CA ALA A 28 21.44 10.12 12.78
C ALA A 28 21.17 11.27 11.80
N GLU A 29 22.26 11.91 11.33
CA GLU A 29 22.17 12.96 10.31
C GLU A 29 22.37 12.44 8.88
N THR A 30 23.11 11.33 8.74
CA THR A 30 23.50 10.80 7.43
C THR A 30 22.40 9.97 6.81
N TRP A 31 22.01 10.32 5.58
CA TRP A 31 21.05 9.62 4.78
C TRP A 31 21.71 8.56 3.88
N ALA A 32 21.11 7.39 3.83
CA ALA A 32 21.34 6.38 2.81
C ALA A 32 20.23 6.47 1.75
N SER A 33 20.48 5.94 0.57
CA SER A 33 19.46 5.91 -0.49
C SER A 33 19.58 4.65 -1.33
N THR A 34 18.46 4.20 -1.86
CA THR A 34 18.43 3.24 -2.96
C THR A 34 18.83 3.93 -4.27
N ALA A 35 19.05 3.15 -5.31
CA ALA A 35 19.11 3.71 -6.66
C ALA A 35 17.73 4.24 -7.07
N TRP A 36 17.71 5.15 -8.05
CA TRP A 36 16.52 5.52 -8.78
C TRP A 36 16.07 4.35 -9.65
N VAL A 37 14.77 4.03 -9.62
CA VAL A 37 14.16 2.96 -10.40
C VAL A 37 13.01 3.55 -11.21
N ALA A 38 13.00 3.27 -12.51
CA ALA A 38 11.89 3.66 -13.37
C ALA A 38 10.60 2.94 -12.91
N VAL A 39 9.50 3.68 -12.86
CA VAL A 39 8.19 3.09 -12.61
C VAL A 39 7.65 2.47 -13.89
N ASP A 40 6.95 1.34 -13.75
CA ASP A 40 6.45 0.55 -14.87
C ASP A 40 4.94 0.81 -15.07
N PRO A 41 4.52 1.38 -16.20
CA PRO A 41 3.11 1.59 -16.49
C PRO A 41 2.30 0.30 -16.57
N GLU A 42 2.92 -0.82 -16.97
CA GLU A 42 2.25 -2.14 -16.98
C GLU A 42 1.99 -2.69 -15.58
N ARG A 43 2.59 -2.09 -14.55
CA ARG A 43 2.43 -2.41 -13.13
C ARG A 43 1.90 -1.23 -12.32
N ASP A 44 0.97 -0.49 -12.87
CA ASP A 44 0.31 0.64 -12.22
C ASP A 44 1.29 1.67 -11.61
N PHE A 45 2.46 1.84 -12.22
CA PHE A 45 3.53 2.73 -11.73
C PHE A 45 3.99 2.46 -10.30
N THR A 46 3.71 1.28 -9.74
CA THR A 46 4.13 0.89 -8.40
C THR A 46 5.64 0.65 -8.31
N GLY A 47 6.21 0.87 -7.13
CA GLY A 47 7.62 0.61 -6.86
C GLY A 47 7.82 -0.09 -5.51
N GLN A 48 8.54 -1.21 -5.49
CA GLN A 48 8.86 -1.96 -4.28
C GLN A 48 10.37 -1.92 -4.02
N PHE A 49 10.76 -1.59 -2.79
CA PHE A 49 12.16 -1.46 -2.39
C PHE A 49 12.48 -2.35 -1.22
N THR A 50 13.60 -3.04 -1.29
CA THR A 50 14.16 -3.78 -0.16
C THR A 50 15.28 -2.97 0.49
N LEU A 51 15.07 -2.57 1.74
CA LEU A 51 16.10 -1.94 2.54
C LEU A 51 16.86 -3.01 3.33
N THR A 52 18.17 -3.02 3.22
CA THR A 52 19.05 -4.02 3.86
C THR A 52 20.05 -3.36 4.80
N GLY A 53 20.66 -4.16 5.68
CA GLY A 53 21.67 -3.65 6.63
C GLY A 53 21.11 -2.78 7.74
N LEU A 54 19.83 -2.88 8.02
CA LEU A 54 19.18 -2.17 9.12
C LEU A 54 19.58 -2.75 10.47
N SER A 55 19.71 -1.91 11.48
CA SER A 55 19.95 -2.33 12.87
C SER A 55 18.64 -2.78 13.53
N SER A 56 18.68 -3.81 14.37
CA SER A 56 17.52 -4.25 15.15
C SER A 56 17.10 -3.22 16.19
N GLY A 57 15.81 -3.19 16.56
CA GLY A 57 15.27 -2.33 17.62
C GLY A 57 15.57 -0.84 17.39
N THR A 58 15.51 -0.38 16.15
CA THR A 58 15.96 0.96 15.77
C THR A 58 14.87 1.68 14.98
N ASP A 59 14.61 2.93 15.34
CA ASP A 59 13.69 3.80 14.62
C ASP A 59 14.37 4.43 13.42
N TYR A 60 13.66 4.43 12.30
CA TYR A 60 14.07 5.02 11.02
C TYR A 60 13.06 6.05 10.54
N VAL A 61 13.57 7.08 9.90
CA VAL A 61 12.78 7.99 9.05
C VAL A 61 13.15 7.75 7.60
N LEU A 62 12.17 7.87 6.72
CA LEU A 62 12.35 7.67 5.29
C LEU A 62 11.64 8.76 4.48
N ARG A 63 12.05 8.87 3.22
CA ARG A 63 11.39 9.63 2.17
C ARG A 63 11.28 8.74 0.96
N VAL A 64 10.09 8.65 0.40
CA VAL A 64 9.90 8.15 -0.96
C VAL A 64 9.90 9.36 -1.88
N GLU A 65 10.85 9.39 -2.79
CA GLU A 65 11.04 10.51 -3.72
C GLU A 65 10.67 10.09 -5.14
N GLY A 66 9.95 10.95 -5.84
CA GLY A 66 9.60 10.81 -7.24
C GLY A 66 10.20 11.92 -8.10
N ARG A 67 10.58 11.60 -9.34
CA ARG A 67 11.04 12.57 -10.33
C ARG A 67 10.61 12.20 -11.75
N ALA A 68 10.51 13.18 -12.63
CA ALA A 68 10.37 12.92 -14.04
C ALA A 68 11.62 12.21 -14.59
N ALA A 69 11.47 11.32 -15.58
CA ALA A 69 12.58 10.62 -16.19
C ALA A 69 13.66 11.61 -16.73
N GLY A 70 14.91 11.36 -16.37
CA GLY A 70 16.03 12.22 -16.73
C GLY A 70 16.20 13.51 -15.93
N SER A 71 15.31 13.79 -14.97
CA SER A 71 15.47 14.91 -14.03
C SER A 71 16.58 14.60 -13.01
N THR A 72 17.30 15.62 -12.57
CA THR A 72 18.32 15.52 -11.51
C THR A 72 17.76 15.70 -10.10
N ALA A 73 16.58 16.33 -9.97
CA ALA A 73 15.97 16.66 -8.69
C ALA A 73 14.64 15.93 -8.52
N ALA A 74 14.33 15.54 -7.28
CA ALA A 74 13.00 15.06 -6.91
C ALA A 74 11.96 16.19 -7.10
N SER A 75 10.80 15.84 -7.65
CA SER A 75 9.66 16.74 -7.84
C SER A 75 8.53 16.46 -6.84
N SER A 76 8.54 15.29 -6.21
CA SER A 76 7.57 14.90 -5.19
C SER A 76 8.26 14.10 -4.08
N THR A 77 7.74 14.20 -2.87
CA THR A 77 8.27 13.49 -1.70
C THR A 77 7.15 13.15 -0.73
N ILE A 78 7.13 11.91 -0.27
CA ILE A 78 6.32 11.47 0.88
C ILE A 78 7.28 11.08 1.99
N GLU A 79 7.08 11.63 3.18
CA GLU A 79 7.87 11.29 4.37
C GLU A 79 7.15 10.22 5.20
N GLY A 80 7.93 9.33 5.78
CA GLY A 80 7.43 8.26 6.64
C GLY A 80 8.44 7.84 7.70
N ARG A 81 8.03 6.89 8.53
CA ARG A 81 8.88 6.31 9.58
C ARG A 81 8.53 4.85 9.81
N PHE A 82 9.47 4.10 10.33
CA PHE A 82 9.25 2.73 10.80
C PHE A 82 10.25 2.34 11.88
N GLY A 83 9.86 1.41 12.74
CA GLY A 83 10.76 0.74 13.67
C GLY A 83 11.12 -0.66 13.16
N THR A 84 12.35 -1.09 13.41
CA THR A 84 12.75 -2.49 13.16
C THR A 84 12.46 -3.34 14.39
N ALA A 85 12.16 -4.62 14.18
CA ALA A 85 11.98 -5.57 15.26
C ALA A 85 13.22 -5.63 16.18
N PRO A 86 13.04 -5.85 17.49
CA PRO A 86 14.16 -6.08 18.41
C PRO A 86 14.94 -7.34 18.02
N ALA A 87 16.19 -7.43 18.48
CA ALA A 87 16.98 -8.64 18.25
C ALA A 87 16.31 -9.86 18.93
N PRO A 88 16.46 -11.08 18.38
CA PRO A 88 15.77 -12.27 18.86
C PRO A 88 16.05 -12.65 20.33
N ASP A 89 17.17 -12.19 20.88
CA ASP A 89 17.62 -12.41 22.26
C ASP A 89 17.22 -11.26 23.22
N GLN A 90 16.52 -10.24 22.70
CA GLN A 90 16.09 -9.09 23.50
C GLN A 90 14.58 -9.16 23.78
N PRO A 91 14.18 -9.33 25.06
CA PRO A 91 12.78 -9.23 25.43
C PRO A 91 12.21 -7.84 25.09
N ALA A 92 11.07 -7.81 24.45
CA ALA A 92 10.38 -6.58 24.12
C ALA A 92 8.86 -6.70 24.34
N ARG A 93 8.23 -5.60 24.70
CA ARG A 93 6.78 -5.48 24.58
C ARG A 93 6.47 -5.08 23.15
N VAL A 94 5.50 -5.77 22.54
CA VAL A 94 5.01 -5.49 21.20
C VAL A 94 3.53 -5.16 21.28
N VAL A 95 3.12 -4.05 20.67
CA VAL A 95 1.74 -3.63 20.53
C VAL A 95 1.40 -3.64 19.05
N PHE A 96 0.41 -4.42 18.64
CA PHE A 96 0.00 -4.46 17.24
C PHE A 96 -1.51 -4.36 17.09
N GLY A 97 -1.94 -3.88 15.93
CA GLY A 97 -3.33 -3.89 15.51
C GLY A 97 -3.55 -4.88 14.37
N SER A 98 -4.78 -5.35 14.21
CA SER A 98 -5.20 -6.09 13.03
C SER A 98 -6.66 -5.80 12.70
N VAL A 99 -7.00 -5.91 11.42
CA VAL A 99 -8.38 -5.77 10.93
C VAL A 99 -8.60 -6.70 9.75
N THR A 100 -9.82 -7.22 9.66
CA THR A 100 -10.38 -7.89 8.48
C THR A 100 -11.60 -7.11 8.02
N GLY A 101 -11.74 -6.93 6.71
CA GLY A 101 -12.89 -6.22 6.14
C GLY A 101 -12.83 -4.71 6.36
N THR A 102 -12.37 -3.99 5.35
CA THR A 102 -12.34 -2.53 5.35
C THR A 102 -12.96 -2.06 4.04
N ASP A 103 -14.27 -1.79 4.05
CA ASP A 103 -14.94 -1.29 2.84
C ASP A 103 -14.68 0.20 2.67
N TYR A 104 -14.40 0.59 1.42
CA TYR A 104 -14.22 2.00 1.05
C TYR A 104 -15.44 2.86 1.38
N GLU A 105 -16.64 2.30 1.30
CA GLU A 105 -17.89 3.02 1.57
C GLU A 105 -18.14 3.27 3.07
N ASP A 106 -17.44 2.56 3.96
CA ASP A 106 -17.59 2.64 5.43
C ASP A 106 -16.68 3.72 6.08
N GLN A 107 -16.27 4.73 5.31
CA GLN A 107 -15.45 5.82 5.83
C GLN A 107 -16.19 6.59 6.94
N ASP A 108 -15.52 6.78 8.07
CA ASP A 108 -16.04 7.44 9.26
C ASP A 108 -15.13 8.55 9.82
N ALA A 109 -13.96 8.78 9.22
CA ALA A 109 -13.07 9.87 9.61
C ALA A 109 -13.48 11.19 8.92
N PRO A 110 -13.46 12.34 9.64
CA PRO A 110 -13.89 13.64 9.08
C PRO A 110 -13.06 14.15 7.90
N ASP A 111 -11.80 13.73 7.83
CA ASP A 111 -10.82 14.10 6.80
C ASP A 111 -10.71 13.06 5.68
N GLY A 112 -11.50 12.02 5.73
CA GLY A 112 -11.54 10.90 4.80
C GLY A 112 -10.74 9.70 5.29
N GLY A 113 -11.37 8.53 5.17
CA GLY A 113 -10.85 7.23 5.63
C GLY A 113 -11.45 6.81 6.98
N PHE A 114 -10.65 6.23 7.87
CA PHE A 114 -11.15 5.48 9.03
C PHE A 114 -10.60 6.01 10.34
N GLN A 115 -11.48 6.29 11.31
CA GLN A 115 -11.11 6.74 12.67
C GLN A 115 -10.24 5.72 13.40
N ILE A 116 -10.39 4.44 13.11
CA ILE A 116 -9.59 3.37 13.73
C ILE A 116 -8.09 3.55 13.45
N HIS A 117 -7.71 4.10 12.29
CA HIS A 117 -6.31 4.40 11.98
C HIS A 117 -5.75 5.47 12.91
N HIS A 118 -6.49 6.54 13.15
CA HIS A 118 -6.09 7.58 14.12
C HIS A 118 -5.96 7.01 15.52
N ALA A 119 -6.93 6.22 15.97
CA ALA A 119 -6.89 5.58 17.28
C ALA A 119 -5.67 4.65 17.46
N MET A 120 -5.31 3.87 16.44
CA MET A 120 -4.13 3.01 16.49
C MET A 120 -2.82 3.81 16.49
N MET A 121 -2.73 4.92 15.74
CA MET A 121 -1.58 5.83 15.80
C MET A 121 -1.43 6.45 17.19
N ASP A 122 -2.52 6.87 17.84
CA ASP A 122 -2.52 7.42 19.20
C ASP A 122 -2.13 6.38 20.24
N MET A 123 -2.49 5.12 20.03
CA MET A 123 -2.07 3.99 20.88
C MET A 123 -0.57 3.64 20.70
N GLY A 124 0.07 4.12 19.65
CA GLY A 124 1.46 3.84 19.36
C GLY A 124 1.71 2.36 19.04
N VAL A 125 0.94 1.80 18.10
CA VAL A 125 1.15 0.42 17.63
C VAL A 125 2.50 0.30 16.91
N ASP A 126 3.24 -0.78 17.19
CA ASP A 126 4.54 -1.06 16.58
C ASP A 126 4.39 -1.54 15.14
N PHE A 127 3.31 -2.25 14.83
CA PHE A 127 2.95 -2.66 13.48
C PHE A 127 1.45 -3.00 13.37
N PHE A 128 1.01 -3.15 12.15
CA PHE A 128 -0.37 -3.48 11.81
C PHE A 128 -0.44 -4.66 10.84
N VAL A 129 -1.51 -5.43 10.89
CA VAL A 129 -1.77 -6.54 9.98
C VAL A 129 -3.16 -6.41 9.38
N HIS A 130 -3.22 -6.18 8.07
CA HIS A 130 -4.42 -6.45 7.30
C HIS A 130 -4.59 -7.95 7.15
N THR A 131 -5.68 -8.51 7.64
CA THR A 131 -5.98 -9.93 7.57
C THR A 131 -6.93 -10.29 6.43
N GLY A 132 -6.98 -9.46 5.41
CA GLY A 132 -7.76 -9.62 4.19
C GLY A 132 -8.97 -8.72 4.12
N ASP A 133 -9.69 -8.79 2.99
CA ASP A 133 -10.82 -7.94 2.63
C ASP A 133 -10.51 -6.45 2.71
N ILE A 134 -9.43 -6.07 2.06
CA ILE A 134 -8.97 -4.68 1.97
C ILE A 134 -9.64 -3.98 0.79
N ILE A 135 -9.78 -4.73 -0.32
CA ILE A 135 -10.35 -4.26 -1.57
C ILE A 135 -11.43 -5.24 -2.01
N TYR A 136 -12.65 -4.76 -2.15
CA TYR A 136 -13.80 -5.54 -2.60
C TYR A 136 -13.93 -5.48 -4.13
N TYR A 137 -13.12 -6.27 -4.86
CA TYR A 137 -13.10 -6.27 -6.32
C TYR A 137 -14.47 -6.57 -6.92
N ASP A 138 -15.21 -7.50 -6.34
CA ASP A 138 -16.54 -7.88 -6.82
C ASP A 138 -17.57 -6.76 -6.75
N ALA A 139 -17.38 -5.76 -5.93
CA ALA A 139 -18.26 -4.61 -5.89
C ALA A 139 -18.19 -3.76 -7.18
N TYR A 140 -17.03 -3.68 -7.87
CA TYR A 140 -16.86 -2.75 -8.99
C TYR A 140 -15.87 -3.19 -10.07
N ALA A 141 -14.88 -4.04 -9.78
CA ALA A 141 -13.82 -4.36 -10.72
C ALA A 141 -14.29 -5.36 -11.79
N LYS A 142 -14.47 -4.90 -13.01
CA LYS A 142 -14.82 -5.71 -14.17
C LYS A 142 -13.65 -5.88 -15.16
N ASN A 143 -12.53 -5.26 -14.87
CA ASN A 143 -11.26 -5.36 -15.58
C ASN A 143 -10.11 -4.96 -14.64
N ILE A 144 -8.87 -5.13 -15.10
CA ILE A 144 -7.67 -4.88 -14.29
C ILE A 144 -7.51 -3.40 -13.90
N ASP A 145 -7.92 -2.47 -14.75
CA ASP A 145 -7.76 -1.03 -14.48
C ASP A 145 -8.69 -0.58 -13.34
N LEU A 146 -9.91 -1.12 -13.28
CA LEU A 146 -10.83 -0.88 -12.17
C LEU A 146 -10.33 -1.50 -10.86
N ALA A 147 -9.68 -2.66 -10.91
CA ALA A 147 -9.05 -3.26 -9.75
C ALA A 147 -7.92 -2.37 -9.19
N ARG A 148 -7.02 -1.88 -10.05
CA ARG A 148 -5.96 -0.92 -9.70
C ARG A 148 -6.51 0.39 -9.14
N TRP A 149 -7.55 0.92 -9.75
CA TRP A 149 -8.25 2.10 -9.23
C TRP A 149 -8.78 1.89 -7.80
N GLY A 150 -9.28 0.70 -7.48
CA GLY A 150 -9.72 0.38 -6.12
C GLY A 150 -8.61 0.54 -5.08
N TRP A 151 -7.40 0.06 -5.38
CA TRP A 151 -6.22 0.26 -4.54
C TRP A 151 -5.86 1.74 -4.42
N ALA A 152 -5.79 2.44 -5.55
CA ALA A 152 -5.44 3.87 -5.57
C ALA A 152 -6.42 4.71 -4.72
N ARG A 153 -7.74 4.46 -4.83
CA ARG A 153 -8.73 5.20 -4.05
C ARG A 153 -8.69 4.85 -2.56
N MET A 154 -8.53 3.57 -2.19
CA MET A 154 -8.46 3.13 -0.79
C MET A 154 -7.23 3.71 -0.10
N PHE A 155 -6.05 3.53 -0.69
CA PHE A 155 -4.80 4.03 -0.12
C PHE A 155 -4.54 5.52 -0.40
N GLY A 156 -5.39 6.17 -1.18
CA GLY A 156 -5.45 7.63 -1.35
C GLY A 156 -6.21 8.38 -0.26
N LEU A 157 -6.94 7.69 0.62
CA LEU A 157 -7.66 8.30 1.74
C LEU A 157 -6.68 8.90 2.75
N ALA A 158 -7.01 10.07 3.31
CA ALA A 158 -6.11 10.83 4.19
C ALA A 158 -5.63 9.99 5.39
N SER A 159 -6.54 9.32 6.09
CA SER A 159 -6.18 8.49 7.24
C SER A 159 -5.30 7.29 6.86
N ASN A 160 -5.51 6.71 5.67
CA ASN A 160 -4.71 5.58 5.17
C ASN A 160 -3.30 6.03 4.81
N ILE A 161 -3.14 7.19 4.14
CA ILE A 161 -1.84 7.78 3.86
C ILE A 161 -1.07 8.01 5.16
N ASP A 162 -1.69 8.68 6.14
CA ASP A 162 -1.04 9.03 7.40
C ASP A 162 -0.68 7.79 8.22
N PHE A 163 -1.54 6.80 8.24
CA PHE A 163 -1.33 5.55 8.95
C PHE A 163 -0.18 4.75 8.31
N HIS A 164 -0.27 4.41 7.03
CA HIS A 164 0.68 3.50 6.37
C HIS A 164 2.08 4.11 6.13
N ARG A 165 2.22 5.43 6.11
CA ARG A 165 3.54 6.07 6.09
C ARG A 165 4.24 6.09 7.45
N THR A 166 3.52 5.77 8.55
CA THR A 166 4.03 5.87 9.93
C THR A 166 3.97 4.57 10.72
N VAL A 167 3.14 3.61 10.31
CA VAL A 167 2.97 2.30 10.95
C VAL A 167 3.34 1.20 9.96
N PRO A 168 4.39 0.40 10.25
CA PRO A 168 4.73 -0.77 9.45
C PRO A 168 3.53 -1.70 9.29
N THR A 169 3.21 -2.09 8.07
CA THR A 169 2.01 -2.87 7.78
C THR A 169 2.35 -4.15 7.05
N TYR A 170 1.75 -5.25 7.51
CA TYR A 170 1.74 -6.55 6.83
C TYR A 170 0.38 -6.77 6.20
N PHE A 171 0.37 -7.42 5.04
CA PHE A 171 -0.86 -7.67 4.29
C PHE A 171 -1.04 -9.17 4.09
N MET A 172 -2.24 -9.64 4.40
CA MET A 172 -2.75 -10.92 3.96
C MET A 172 -3.89 -10.64 2.99
N LYS A 173 -4.06 -11.48 2.00
CA LYS A 173 -5.21 -11.43 1.11
C LYS A 173 -6.30 -12.37 1.60
N ASP A 174 -7.56 -12.01 1.35
CA ASP A 174 -8.69 -12.91 1.42
C ASP A 174 -9.37 -12.96 0.04
N ASP A 175 -10.55 -13.49 -0.07
CA ASP A 175 -11.22 -13.79 -1.34
C ASP A 175 -11.61 -12.52 -2.11
N HIS A 176 -12.11 -11.47 -1.45
CA HIS A 176 -12.43 -10.19 -2.08
C HIS A 176 -11.22 -9.45 -2.64
N ASP A 177 -10.03 -9.62 -2.02
CA ASP A 177 -8.75 -9.05 -2.53
C ASP A 177 -8.16 -9.86 -3.70
N VAL A 178 -8.76 -11.01 -3.99
CA VAL A 178 -8.33 -11.88 -5.09
C VAL A 178 -9.30 -11.80 -6.27
N TRP A 179 -10.61 -11.88 -5.99
CA TRP A 179 -11.59 -11.84 -7.06
C TRP A 179 -13.00 -11.50 -6.56
N GLN A 180 -13.74 -12.49 -6.02
CA GLN A 180 -15.12 -12.33 -5.52
C GLN A 180 -15.34 -13.18 -4.28
N ASN A 181 -16.42 -12.92 -3.57
CA ASN A 181 -16.79 -13.65 -2.36
C ASN A 181 -16.71 -15.18 -2.52
N ASP A 182 -16.12 -15.86 -1.53
CA ASP A 182 -15.95 -17.32 -1.50
C ASP A 182 -15.25 -17.89 -2.76
N THR A 183 -14.21 -17.21 -3.25
CA THR A 183 -13.56 -17.56 -4.52
C THR A 183 -12.55 -18.69 -4.42
N TRP A 184 -12.37 -19.43 -5.54
CA TRP A 184 -11.30 -20.43 -5.72
C TRP A 184 -10.74 -20.39 -7.16
N PRO A 185 -9.50 -20.88 -7.41
CA PRO A 185 -8.76 -20.66 -8.66
C PRO A 185 -9.43 -21.12 -9.96
N SER A 186 -10.31 -22.12 -9.90
CA SER A 186 -11.01 -22.68 -11.07
C SER A 186 -12.44 -22.18 -11.23
N GLN A 187 -12.86 -21.23 -10.41
CA GLN A 187 -14.21 -20.67 -10.49
C GLN A 187 -14.38 -19.85 -11.77
N VAL A 188 -15.58 -19.91 -12.34
CA VAL A 188 -16.01 -19.09 -13.48
C VAL A 188 -17.14 -18.20 -13.02
N SER A 189 -17.08 -16.93 -13.36
CA SER A 189 -18.10 -15.94 -13.01
C SER A 189 -18.29 -14.95 -14.15
N GLU A 190 -19.49 -14.93 -14.72
CA GLU A 190 -19.87 -13.89 -15.69
C GLU A 190 -20.02 -12.51 -15.00
N TYR A 191 -20.28 -12.51 -13.71
CA TYR A 191 -20.44 -11.30 -12.90
C TYR A 191 -19.15 -10.45 -12.87
N MET A 192 -17.98 -11.10 -12.87
CA MET A 192 -16.68 -10.43 -12.80
C MET A 192 -16.21 -9.84 -14.15
N GLY A 193 -16.99 -10.00 -15.24
CA GLY A 193 -16.65 -9.47 -16.55
C GLY A 193 -15.34 -10.06 -17.09
N GLU A 194 -14.42 -9.19 -17.51
CA GLU A 194 -13.10 -9.57 -18.03
C GLU A 194 -12.06 -9.74 -16.93
N PHE A 195 -12.35 -9.34 -15.69
CA PHE A 195 -11.43 -9.46 -14.56
C PHE A 195 -11.36 -10.90 -14.06
N THR A 196 -10.17 -11.47 -14.04
CA THR A 196 -9.95 -12.87 -13.70
C THR A 196 -9.33 -13.03 -12.32
N PHE A 197 -9.51 -14.21 -11.70
CA PHE A 197 -8.84 -14.61 -10.47
C PHE A 197 -7.32 -14.39 -10.53
N GLN A 198 -6.68 -14.76 -11.65
CA GLN A 198 -5.23 -14.61 -11.82
C GLN A 198 -4.82 -13.14 -11.83
N GLN A 199 -5.57 -12.28 -12.52
CA GLN A 199 -5.32 -10.84 -12.51
C GLN A 199 -5.48 -10.22 -11.11
N GLY A 200 -6.43 -10.72 -10.29
CA GLY A 200 -6.56 -10.29 -8.90
C GLY A 200 -5.32 -10.59 -8.06
N ILE A 201 -4.75 -11.78 -8.20
CA ILE A 201 -3.47 -12.13 -7.56
C ILE A 201 -2.33 -11.22 -8.05
N GLU A 202 -2.27 -10.95 -9.35
CA GLU A 202 -1.25 -10.08 -9.96
C GLU A 202 -1.35 -8.66 -9.39
N VAL A 203 -2.55 -8.07 -9.37
CA VAL A 203 -2.77 -6.73 -8.81
C VAL A 203 -2.43 -6.70 -7.31
N PHE A 204 -2.85 -7.70 -6.52
CA PHE A 204 -2.50 -7.76 -5.10
C PHE A 204 -0.98 -7.73 -4.89
N THR A 205 -0.24 -8.58 -5.61
CA THR A 205 1.23 -8.64 -5.48
C THR A 205 1.95 -7.43 -6.08
N GLU A 206 1.30 -6.69 -6.98
CA GLU A 206 1.77 -5.42 -7.53
C GLU A 206 1.64 -4.29 -6.50
N GLN A 207 0.50 -4.23 -5.80
CA GLN A 207 0.16 -3.14 -4.90
C GLN A 207 0.80 -3.28 -3.51
N VAL A 208 1.04 -4.50 -3.03
CA VAL A 208 1.63 -4.72 -1.70
C VAL A 208 2.98 -5.42 -1.78
N PRO A 209 3.96 -5.01 -0.94
CA PRO A 209 5.28 -5.63 -0.94
C PRO A 209 5.21 -7.03 -0.31
N MET A 210 5.23 -8.06 -1.16
CA MET A 210 5.29 -9.46 -0.76
C MET A 210 6.66 -10.04 -1.08
N LYS A 211 7.19 -10.90 -0.20
CA LYS A 211 8.41 -11.69 -0.42
C LYS A 211 8.09 -13.17 -0.40
#